data_b9e5017e28706eefc280adc4dfce9d29
#
_entry.id   b9e5017e28706eefc280adc4dfce9d29
#
_cell.length_a   1.000
_cell.length_b   1.000
_cell.length_c   1.000
_cell.angle_alpha   90.00
_cell.angle_beta   90.00
_cell.angle_gamma   90.00
#
_symmetry.space_group_name_H-M   'P 1'
#
loop_
_entity.id
_entity.type
_entity.pdbx_description
1 polymer ?
#
loop_
_entity_poly.entity_id
_entity_poly.type
_entity_poly.pdbx_seq_one_letter_code
_entity_poly.pdbx_strand_id
1 'polypeptide(L)'
;MNRILAYGDSNTWGFNPGTKERYDEATRWTGILQKKCNDALVIEEGLNGRTTIFDDPTRPGRNGLKTLPGILESHLPVHAAIIMLGTNDCKTSYKATAETIGKGMEQCMDLLETSVPPERILLISPVMIGENVHEIGKDPKFDTGSVNVCRELISVYHDIALKRGCGFLAASEFAEPSVIDDVHLDKEGHEKIGEAVYKKLVEMNILKQ
;
A
#
# COMPACT_ATOMS: atom_id res chain seq x y z
N MET A 1 3.68 -22.68 -9.00
CA MET A 1 3.66 -21.23 -9.24
C MET A 1 3.65 -20.53 -7.90
N ASN A 2 4.60 -19.66 -7.63
CA ASN A 2 4.64 -18.88 -6.40
C ASN A 2 3.45 -17.89 -6.38
N ARG A 3 2.96 -17.54 -5.19
CA ARG A 3 1.88 -16.56 -5.02
C ARG A 3 2.39 -15.39 -4.21
N ILE A 4 2.21 -14.18 -4.74
CA ILE A 4 2.60 -12.92 -4.10
C ILE A 4 1.32 -12.15 -3.79
N LEU A 5 1.02 -11.99 -2.52
CA LEU A 5 -0.14 -11.20 -2.08
C LEU A 5 0.22 -9.71 -2.11
N ALA A 6 -0.50 -8.90 -2.87
CA ALA A 6 -0.39 -7.45 -2.88
C ALA A 6 -1.58 -6.85 -2.11
N TYR A 7 -1.39 -6.60 -0.81
CA TYR A 7 -2.43 -6.10 0.09
C TYR A 7 -2.30 -4.59 0.27
N GLY A 8 -3.37 -3.85 -0.04
CA GLY A 8 -3.31 -2.39 0.03
C GLY A 8 -4.66 -1.69 -0.11
N ASP A 9 -4.58 -0.40 -0.34
CA ASP A 9 -5.73 0.50 -0.46
C ASP A 9 -6.09 0.82 -1.93
N SER A 10 -6.57 2.03 -2.19
CA SER A 10 -6.94 2.51 -3.53
C SER A 10 -5.76 2.60 -4.50
N ASN A 11 -4.56 2.89 -4.02
CA ASN A 11 -3.36 2.89 -4.86
C ASN A 11 -2.95 1.48 -5.29
N THR A 12 -3.29 0.45 -4.51
CA THR A 12 -3.12 -0.95 -4.91
C THR A 12 -4.29 -1.43 -5.78
N TRP A 13 -5.52 -0.98 -5.49
CA TRP A 13 -6.68 -1.26 -6.34
C TRP A 13 -6.56 -0.67 -7.73
N GLY A 14 -5.81 0.44 -7.88
CA GLY A 14 -5.62 1.15 -9.14
C GLY A 14 -6.72 2.18 -9.40
N PHE A 15 -7.01 3.04 -8.40
CA PHE A 15 -7.97 4.13 -8.54
C PHE A 15 -7.44 5.20 -9.49
N ASN A 16 -8.24 5.55 -10.52
CA ASN A 16 -7.95 6.64 -11.43
C ASN A 16 -8.57 7.94 -10.92
N PRO A 17 -7.76 8.93 -10.49
CA PRO A 17 -8.28 10.18 -9.94
C PRO A 17 -9.08 11.01 -10.96
N GLY A 18 -8.83 10.85 -12.25
CA GLY A 18 -9.53 11.58 -13.29
C GLY A 18 -10.92 11.04 -13.61
N THR A 19 -11.08 9.73 -13.74
CA THR A 19 -12.36 9.09 -14.09
C THR A 19 -13.11 8.53 -12.89
N LYS A 20 -12.42 8.36 -11.74
CA LYS A 20 -12.89 7.67 -10.52
C LYS A 20 -13.19 6.19 -10.71
N GLU A 21 -12.75 5.61 -11.80
CA GLU A 21 -12.84 4.20 -12.14
C GLU A 21 -11.56 3.46 -11.74
N ARG A 22 -11.52 2.18 -12.00
CA ARG A 22 -10.31 1.38 -11.85
C ARG A 22 -9.48 1.45 -13.13
N TYR A 23 -8.18 1.73 -13.03
CA TYR A 23 -7.26 1.51 -14.14
C TYR A 23 -7.32 0.07 -14.64
N ASP A 24 -7.07 -0.15 -15.91
CA ASP A 24 -6.92 -1.49 -16.47
C ASP A 24 -5.70 -2.22 -15.88
N GLU A 25 -5.66 -3.53 -16.11
CA GLU A 25 -4.59 -4.38 -15.59
C GLU A 25 -3.20 -3.96 -16.10
N ALA A 26 -3.11 -3.50 -17.35
CA ALA A 26 -1.83 -3.09 -17.92
C ALA A 26 -1.28 -1.79 -17.32
N THR A 27 -2.14 -0.99 -16.69
CA THR A 27 -1.79 0.30 -16.08
C THR A 27 -1.50 0.18 -14.58
N ARG A 28 -2.22 -0.68 -13.84
CA ARG A 28 -2.02 -0.83 -12.39
C ARG A 28 -0.63 -1.37 -12.07
N TRP A 29 0.00 -0.86 -11.02
CA TRP A 29 1.34 -1.32 -10.61
C TRP A 29 1.39 -2.83 -10.34
N THR A 30 0.31 -3.41 -9.82
CA THR A 30 0.17 -4.85 -9.58
C THR A 30 0.14 -5.65 -10.88
N GLY A 31 -0.54 -5.16 -11.90
CA GLY A 31 -0.57 -5.79 -13.21
C GLY A 31 0.76 -5.63 -13.97
N ILE A 32 1.42 -4.47 -13.82
CA ILE A 32 2.78 -4.24 -14.34
C ILE A 32 3.76 -5.23 -13.69
N LEU A 33 3.67 -5.40 -12.36
CA LEU A 33 4.43 -6.41 -11.64
C LEU A 33 4.13 -7.81 -12.18
N GLN A 34 2.84 -8.18 -12.33
CA GLN A 34 2.42 -9.49 -12.87
C GLN A 34 3.03 -9.75 -14.25
N LYS A 35 3.06 -8.78 -15.12
CA LYS A 35 3.64 -8.91 -16.47
C LYS A 35 5.13 -9.25 -16.44
N LYS A 36 5.83 -8.85 -15.38
CA LYS A 36 7.26 -9.15 -15.17
C LYS A 36 7.52 -10.46 -14.42
N CYS A 37 6.49 -11.01 -13.78
CA CYS A 37 6.58 -12.23 -13.00
C CYS A 37 6.27 -13.45 -13.87
N ASN A 38 7.28 -14.14 -14.39
CA ASN A 38 7.09 -15.34 -15.21
C ASN A 38 6.63 -16.56 -14.38
N ASP A 39 7.11 -16.69 -13.14
CA ASP A 39 6.93 -17.87 -12.29
C ASP A 39 6.07 -17.60 -11.04
N ALA A 40 5.45 -16.42 -10.95
CA ALA A 40 4.64 -16.03 -9.81
C ALA A 40 3.29 -15.45 -10.23
N LEU A 41 2.28 -15.69 -9.41
CA LEU A 41 0.96 -15.06 -9.50
C LEU A 41 0.88 -13.92 -8.50
N VAL A 42 0.60 -12.71 -8.98
CA VAL A 42 0.31 -11.55 -8.14
C VAL A 42 -1.18 -11.52 -7.81
N ILE A 43 -1.50 -11.65 -6.53
CA ILE A 43 -2.87 -11.62 -6.03
C ILE A 43 -3.19 -10.18 -5.62
N GLU A 44 -4.07 -9.53 -6.36
CA GLU A 44 -4.43 -8.12 -6.15
C GLU A 44 -5.51 -7.99 -5.07
N GLU A 45 -5.12 -7.60 -3.88
CA GLU A 45 -6.02 -7.35 -2.74
C GLU A 45 -6.04 -5.87 -2.35
N GLY A 46 -6.19 -4.99 -3.35
CA GLY A 46 -6.44 -3.56 -3.16
C GLY A 46 -7.91 -3.28 -2.86
N LEU A 47 -8.19 -2.39 -1.88
CA LEU A 47 -9.56 -1.96 -1.57
C LEU A 47 -9.60 -0.45 -1.26
N ASN A 48 -10.39 0.29 -2.06
CA ASN A 48 -10.54 1.74 -1.89
C ASN A 48 -10.96 2.12 -0.47
N GLY A 49 -10.16 2.93 0.20
CA GLY A 49 -10.45 3.40 1.55
C GLY A 49 -9.96 2.48 2.67
N ARG A 50 -9.23 1.39 2.36
CA ARG A 50 -8.66 0.52 3.38
C ARG A 50 -7.65 1.26 4.23
N THR A 51 -7.79 1.12 5.55
CA THR A 51 -6.90 1.61 6.60
C THR A 51 -6.04 0.48 7.14
N THR A 52 -5.11 0.75 8.03
CA THR A 52 -4.45 -0.29 8.83
C THR A 52 -5.43 -0.89 9.85
N ILE A 53 -5.96 -0.07 10.78
CA ILE A 53 -6.76 -0.53 11.92
C ILE A 53 -8.07 0.22 12.16
N PHE A 54 -8.35 1.28 11.40
CA PHE A 54 -9.54 2.10 11.65
C PHE A 54 -10.76 1.56 10.92
N ASP A 55 -11.88 1.53 11.62
CA ASP A 55 -13.18 1.25 11.01
C ASP A 55 -13.71 2.52 10.31
N ASP A 56 -14.24 2.35 9.11
CA ASP A 56 -15.02 3.39 8.44
C ASP A 56 -16.50 3.12 8.69
N PRO A 57 -17.21 3.97 9.47
CA PRO A 57 -18.59 3.73 9.84
C PRO A 57 -19.55 3.77 8.64
N THR A 58 -19.14 4.40 7.55
CA THR A 58 -19.94 4.52 6.32
C THR A 58 -19.62 3.45 5.29
N ARG A 59 -18.48 2.78 5.44
CA ARG A 59 -17.98 1.79 4.49
C ARG A 59 -17.41 0.57 5.22
N PRO A 60 -18.24 -0.39 5.65
CA PRO A 60 -17.80 -1.59 6.35
C PRO A 60 -16.71 -2.35 5.60
N GLY A 61 -15.81 -3.03 6.34
CA GLY A 61 -14.74 -3.83 5.77
C GLY A 61 -13.49 -3.04 5.34
N ARG A 62 -13.35 -1.76 5.75
CA ARG A 62 -12.15 -0.94 5.46
C ARG A 62 -11.04 -1.11 6.47
N ASN A 63 -11.29 -1.72 7.60
CA ASN A 63 -10.26 -2.06 8.57
C ASN A 63 -9.41 -3.23 8.06
N GLY A 64 -8.16 -2.92 7.70
CA GLY A 64 -7.24 -3.88 7.10
C GLY A 64 -6.91 -5.03 8.05
N LEU A 65 -6.65 -4.71 9.32
CA LEU A 65 -6.35 -5.71 10.34
C LEU A 65 -7.48 -6.75 10.47
N LYS A 66 -8.73 -6.31 10.41
CA LYS A 66 -9.92 -7.19 10.54
C LYS A 66 -10.16 -8.06 9.29
N THR A 67 -9.80 -7.57 8.12
CA THR A 67 -10.06 -8.28 6.86
C THR A 67 -8.91 -9.19 6.41
N LEU A 68 -7.69 -8.89 6.84
CA LEU A 68 -6.49 -9.61 6.44
C LEU A 68 -6.51 -11.12 6.76
N PRO A 69 -6.99 -11.61 7.93
CA PRO A 69 -7.00 -13.04 8.21
C PRO A 69 -7.79 -13.86 7.19
N GLY A 70 -9.00 -13.44 6.85
CA GLY A 70 -9.83 -14.13 5.86
C GLY A 70 -9.22 -14.09 4.44
N ILE A 71 -8.57 -12.99 4.08
CA ILE A 71 -7.86 -12.86 2.81
C ILE A 71 -6.65 -13.81 2.77
N LEU A 72 -5.84 -13.84 3.82
CA LEU A 72 -4.72 -14.78 3.90
C LEU A 72 -5.20 -16.22 3.77
N GLU A 73 -6.17 -16.63 4.56
CA GLU A 73 -6.71 -17.99 4.56
C GLU A 73 -7.20 -18.39 3.16
N SER A 74 -7.91 -17.50 2.47
CA SER A 74 -8.48 -17.79 1.14
C SER A 74 -7.43 -17.93 0.04
N HIS A 75 -6.22 -17.38 0.23
CA HIS A 75 -5.16 -17.38 -0.77
C HIS A 75 -3.98 -18.31 -0.45
N LEU A 76 -4.00 -19.01 0.68
CA LEU A 76 -2.90 -19.94 1.04
C LEU A 76 -2.68 -21.03 -0.04
N PRO A 77 -1.44 -21.45 -0.26
CA PRO A 77 -0.21 -20.94 0.32
C PRO A 77 0.22 -19.61 -0.33
N VAL A 78 0.60 -18.63 0.48
CA VAL A 78 1.21 -17.37 0.05
C VAL A 78 2.73 -17.47 0.25
N HIS A 79 3.51 -17.15 -0.78
CA HIS A 79 4.96 -17.33 -0.79
C HIS A 79 5.72 -16.02 -0.50
N ALA A 80 5.08 -14.89 -0.76
CA ALA A 80 5.56 -13.56 -0.41
C ALA A 80 4.37 -12.61 -0.26
N ALA A 81 4.55 -11.52 0.48
CA ALA A 81 3.52 -10.50 0.63
C ALA A 81 4.09 -9.10 0.41
N ILE A 82 3.29 -8.24 -0.16
CA ILE A 82 3.52 -6.80 -0.29
C ILE A 82 2.39 -6.11 0.44
N ILE A 83 2.71 -5.20 1.35
CA ILE A 83 1.71 -4.42 2.07
C ILE A 83 1.97 -2.92 1.88
N MET A 84 0.95 -2.20 1.40
CA MET A 84 0.97 -0.74 1.20
C MET A 84 -0.34 -0.15 1.72
N LEU A 85 -0.34 0.31 2.97
CA LEU A 85 -1.46 0.95 3.67
C LEU A 85 -0.94 2.15 4.46
N GLY A 86 -1.87 3.00 4.93
CA GLY A 86 -1.58 4.16 5.76
C GLY A 86 -2.14 5.46 5.21
N THR A 87 -2.31 5.59 3.89
CA THR A 87 -2.88 6.80 3.27
C THR A 87 -4.24 7.16 3.89
N ASN A 88 -5.14 6.18 3.99
CA ASN A 88 -6.48 6.43 4.51
C ASN A 88 -6.52 6.69 6.02
N ASP A 89 -5.53 6.22 6.73
CA ASP A 89 -5.34 6.46 8.16
C ASP A 89 -5.03 7.93 8.46
N CYS A 90 -4.40 8.64 7.50
CA CYS A 90 -4.10 10.06 7.58
C CYS A 90 -5.34 10.96 7.46
N LYS A 91 -6.54 10.43 7.20
CA LYS A 91 -7.76 11.25 7.14
C LYS A 91 -8.02 11.97 8.46
N THR A 92 -8.43 13.22 8.35
CA THR A 92 -8.71 14.09 9.50
C THR A 92 -9.70 13.49 10.50
N SER A 93 -10.63 12.65 10.02
CA SER A 93 -11.64 12.00 10.86
C SER A 93 -11.05 11.01 11.88
N TYR A 94 -9.90 10.43 11.60
CA TYR A 94 -9.26 9.47 12.51
C TYR A 94 -8.34 10.14 13.53
N LYS A 95 -7.89 11.37 13.30
CA LYS A 95 -6.96 12.11 14.17
C LYS A 95 -5.75 11.26 14.58
N ALA A 96 -5.30 10.40 13.67
CA ALA A 96 -4.22 9.47 13.92
C ALA A 96 -2.85 10.16 13.82
N THR A 97 -1.92 9.72 14.64
CA THR A 97 -0.49 10.06 14.52
C THR A 97 0.23 8.97 13.73
N ALA A 98 1.38 9.29 13.16
CA ALA A 98 2.21 8.30 12.47
C ALA A 98 2.58 7.12 13.38
N GLU A 99 2.81 7.37 14.68
CA GLU A 99 3.05 6.31 15.67
C GLU A 99 1.84 5.37 15.82
N THR A 100 0.62 5.93 15.90
CA THR A 100 -0.60 5.10 16.01
C THR A 100 -0.81 4.26 14.76
N ILE A 101 -0.58 4.83 13.58
CA ILE A 101 -0.68 4.11 12.30
C ILE A 101 0.41 3.03 12.23
N GLY A 102 1.64 3.35 12.66
CA GLY A 102 2.74 2.39 12.75
C GLY A 102 2.41 1.18 13.63
N LYS A 103 1.82 1.40 14.82
CA LYS A 103 1.32 0.30 15.67
C LYS A 103 0.26 -0.55 14.99
N GLY A 104 -0.61 0.08 14.19
CA GLY A 104 -1.58 -0.64 13.36
C GLY A 104 -0.91 -1.47 12.26
N MET A 105 0.11 -0.93 11.63
CA MET A 105 0.91 -1.67 10.66
C MET A 105 1.64 -2.85 11.31
N GLU A 106 2.24 -2.67 12.49
CA GLU A 106 2.89 -3.78 13.22
C GLU A 106 1.91 -4.94 13.46
N GLN A 107 0.65 -4.65 13.83
CA GLN A 107 -0.38 -5.69 13.99
C GLN A 107 -0.74 -6.39 12.66
N CYS A 108 -0.78 -5.64 11.55
CA CYS A 108 -0.96 -6.26 10.22
C CYS A 108 0.23 -7.15 9.86
N MET A 109 1.45 -6.72 10.19
CA MET A 109 2.67 -7.52 9.98
C MET A 109 2.66 -8.79 10.83
N ASP A 110 2.23 -8.73 12.12
CA ASP A 110 2.08 -9.91 12.97
C ASP A 110 1.17 -10.97 12.33
N LEU A 111 0.09 -10.54 11.69
CA LEU A 111 -0.80 -11.45 10.94
C LEU A 111 -0.15 -12.03 9.69
N LEU A 112 0.54 -11.21 8.90
CA LEU A 112 1.24 -11.68 7.70
C LEU A 112 2.31 -12.73 8.07
N GLU A 113 3.05 -12.48 9.14
CA GLU A 113 4.15 -13.34 9.62
C GLU A 113 3.67 -14.70 10.13
N THR A 114 2.37 -14.88 10.37
CA THR A 114 1.81 -16.23 10.65
C THR A 114 1.90 -17.19 9.46
N SER A 115 2.05 -16.65 8.25
CA SER A 115 2.01 -17.44 7.01
C SER A 115 3.17 -17.15 6.05
N VAL A 116 3.80 -15.98 6.17
CA VAL A 116 4.87 -15.52 5.28
C VAL A 116 6.06 -15.06 6.15
N PRO A 117 7.26 -15.63 5.99
CA PRO A 117 8.40 -15.22 6.81
C PRO A 117 8.82 -13.77 6.49
N PRO A 118 9.33 -13.03 7.49
CA PRO A 118 9.61 -11.60 7.36
C PRO A 118 10.47 -11.22 6.14
N GLU A 119 11.50 -12.00 5.84
CA GLU A 119 12.37 -11.77 4.68
C GLU A 119 11.68 -11.89 3.32
N ARG A 120 10.42 -12.37 3.30
CA ARG A 120 9.56 -12.46 2.12
C ARG A 120 8.39 -11.47 2.17
N ILE A 121 8.41 -10.52 3.09
CA ILE A 121 7.42 -9.44 3.17
C ILE A 121 8.08 -8.14 2.73
N LEU A 122 7.44 -7.42 1.82
CA LEU A 122 7.81 -6.07 1.42
C LEU A 122 6.81 -5.08 2.00
N LEU A 123 7.26 -4.28 2.97
CA LEU A 123 6.53 -3.14 3.50
C LEU A 123 6.79 -1.91 2.64
N ILE A 124 5.75 -1.31 2.11
CA ILE A 124 5.83 -0.09 1.30
C ILE A 124 5.18 1.06 2.10
N SER A 125 5.91 2.17 2.28
CA SER A 125 5.29 3.38 2.82
C SER A 125 4.27 3.93 1.81
N PRO A 126 3.20 4.63 2.24
CA PRO A 126 2.27 5.25 1.32
C PRO A 126 2.96 6.17 0.31
N VAL A 127 2.37 6.32 -0.86
CA VAL A 127 2.65 7.47 -1.72
C VAL A 127 2.36 8.74 -0.92
N MET A 128 3.19 9.77 -1.05
CA MET A 128 2.95 11.03 -0.34
C MET A 128 1.57 11.58 -0.67
N ILE A 129 0.94 12.18 0.34
CA ILE A 129 -0.20 13.06 0.12
C ILE A 129 0.37 14.41 -0.33
N GLY A 130 -0.14 14.95 -1.43
CA GLY A 130 0.35 16.20 -2.02
C GLY A 130 0.07 17.41 -1.12
N GLU A 131 0.96 18.40 -1.20
CA GLU A 131 0.89 19.62 -0.37
C GLU A 131 -0.40 20.42 -0.57
N ASN A 132 -1.01 20.28 -1.76
CA ASN A 132 -2.21 21.03 -2.13
C ASN A 132 -3.52 20.25 -1.89
N VAL A 133 -3.46 19.12 -1.18
CA VAL A 133 -4.64 18.27 -0.91
C VAL A 133 -5.80 19.01 -0.22
N HIS A 134 -5.49 20.11 0.47
CA HIS A 134 -6.47 20.97 1.15
C HIS A 134 -7.20 21.97 0.24
N GLU A 135 -6.80 22.10 -1.03
CA GLU A 135 -7.41 23.03 -1.97
C GLU A 135 -8.82 22.60 -2.41
N ILE A 136 -9.59 23.57 -2.86
CA ILE A 136 -10.95 23.34 -3.36
C ILE A 136 -10.90 22.40 -4.57
N GLY A 137 -11.72 21.35 -4.54
CA GLY A 137 -11.79 20.35 -5.62
C GLY A 137 -10.98 19.10 -5.36
N LYS A 138 -10.15 19.08 -4.32
CA LYS A 138 -9.44 17.89 -3.82
C LYS A 138 -10.31 17.05 -2.86
N ASP A 139 -9.75 16.00 -2.24
CA ASP A 139 -10.49 15.20 -1.27
C ASP A 139 -10.56 15.90 0.10
N PRO A 140 -11.74 16.38 0.53
CA PRO A 140 -11.89 17.15 1.77
C PRO A 140 -11.64 16.33 3.05
N LYS A 141 -11.35 15.05 2.93
CA LYS A 141 -11.00 14.20 4.07
C LYS A 141 -9.55 14.35 4.52
N PHE A 142 -8.73 15.04 3.73
CA PHE A 142 -7.32 15.29 4.01
C PHE A 142 -7.05 16.80 4.15
N ASP A 143 -6.03 17.12 4.93
CA ASP A 143 -5.54 18.47 5.15
C ASP A 143 -4.00 18.50 5.25
N THR A 144 -3.45 19.66 5.59
CA THR A 144 -2.01 19.82 5.81
C THR A 144 -1.47 18.94 6.93
N GLY A 145 -2.28 18.65 7.96
CA GLY A 145 -1.94 17.70 9.02
C GLY A 145 -1.77 16.28 8.46
N SER A 146 -2.66 15.89 7.53
CA SER A 146 -2.56 14.60 6.84
C SER A 146 -1.26 14.45 6.05
N VAL A 147 -0.80 15.52 5.40
CA VAL A 147 0.49 15.55 4.68
C VAL A 147 1.65 15.28 5.63
N ASN A 148 1.67 15.95 6.79
CA ASN A 148 2.72 15.78 7.79
C ASN A 148 2.74 14.36 8.34
N VAL A 149 1.59 13.82 8.73
CA VAL A 149 1.49 12.43 9.22
C VAL A 149 1.97 11.44 8.15
N CYS A 150 1.55 11.62 6.90
CA CYS A 150 1.99 10.75 5.78
C CYS A 150 3.52 10.78 5.59
N ARG A 151 4.13 11.95 5.70
CA ARG A 151 5.59 12.12 5.62
C ARG A 151 6.31 11.37 6.75
N GLU A 152 5.81 11.47 7.97
CA GLU A 152 6.37 10.76 9.12
C GLU A 152 6.27 9.23 8.99
N LEU A 153 5.27 8.71 8.28
CA LEU A 153 5.13 7.26 8.06
C LEU A 153 6.31 6.64 7.32
N ILE A 154 7.07 7.40 6.54
CA ILE A 154 8.25 6.88 5.82
C ILE A 154 9.27 6.35 6.83
N SER A 155 9.65 7.16 7.82
CA SER A 155 10.61 6.76 8.85
C SER A 155 10.04 5.69 9.78
N VAL A 156 8.77 5.81 10.18
CA VAL A 156 8.11 4.81 11.04
C VAL A 156 8.09 3.44 10.38
N TYR A 157 7.75 3.36 9.09
CA TYR A 157 7.70 2.08 8.39
C TYR A 157 9.09 1.52 8.07
N HIS A 158 10.06 2.39 7.80
CA HIS A 158 11.45 1.98 7.68
C HIS A 158 11.96 1.30 8.96
N ASP A 159 11.69 1.91 10.12
CA ASP A 159 12.11 1.36 11.42
C ASP A 159 11.40 0.04 11.74
N ILE A 160 10.11 -0.09 11.40
CA ILE A 160 9.36 -1.36 11.50
C ILE A 160 10.02 -2.43 10.65
N ALA A 161 10.33 -2.12 9.39
CA ALA A 161 10.94 -3.07 8.47
C ALA A 161 12.32 -3.53 8.95
N LEU A 162 13.14 -2.59 9.40
CA LEU A 162 14.47 -2.87 9.94
C LEU A 162 14.40 -3.79 11.17
N LYS A 163 13.50 -3.47 12.12
CA LYS A 163 13.30 -4.25 13.35
C LYS A 163 12.83 -5.68 13.07
N ARG A 164 11.98 -5.87 12.04
CA ARG A 164 11.40 -7.16 11.68
C ARG A 164 12.24 -7.97 10.69
N GLY A 165 13.23 -7.35 10.06
CA GLY A 165 14.05 -8.00 9.01
C GLY A 165 13.28 -8.23 7.70
N CYS A 166 12.27 -7.40 7.41
CA CYS A 166 11.54 -7.44 6.16
C CYS A 166 12.06 -6.38 5.15
N GLY A 167 11.67 -6.50 3.89
CA GLY A 167 11.99 -5.51 2.87
C GLY A 167 11.24 -4.20 3.11
N PHE A 168 11.87 -3.07 2.74
CA PHE A 168 11.25 -1.75 2.76
C PHE A 168 11.39 -1.04 1.41
N LEU A 169 10.36 -0.28 1.03
CA LEU A 169 10.36 0.61 -0.11
C LEU A 169 9.59 1.89 0.23
N ALA A 170 10.24 3.04 0.11
CA ALA A 170 9.57 4.33 0.22
C ALA A 170 8.94 4.67 -1.14
N ALA A 171 7.61 4.60 -1.24
CA ALA A 171 6.92 4.87 -2.50
C ALA A 171 7.18 6.28 -3.02
N SER A 172 7.36 7.25 -2.13
CA SER A 172 7.67 8.65 -2.42
C SER A 172 9.02 8.89 -3.13
N GLU A 173 9.94 7.92 -3.10
CA GLU A 173 11.20 8.02 -3.84
C GLU A 173 11.02 7.71 -5.33
N PHE A 174 9.90 7.14 -5.71
CA PHE A 174 9.65 6.67 -7.07
C PHE A 174 8.49 7.39 -7.76
N ALA A 175 7.46 7.77 -7.02
CA ALA A 175 6.27 8.40 -7.58
C ALA A 175 5.68 9.46 -6.64
N GLU A 176 5.13 10.49 -7.26
CA GLU A 176 4.33 11.52 -6.61
C GLU A 176 2.83 11.25 -6.84
N PRO A 177 1.94 11.79 -6.00
CA PRO A 177 0.52 11.72 -6.25
C PRO A 177 0.13 12.55 -7.46
N SER A 178 -0.96 12.16 -8.12
CA SER A 178 -1.55 12.94 -9.22
C SER A 178 -1.96 14.33 -8.76
N VAL A 179 -1.65 15.32 -9.56
CA VAL A 179 -2.10 16.72 -9.34
C VAL A 179 -3.63 16.87 -9.35
N ILE A 180 -4.38 15.86 -9.79
CA ILE A 180 -5.85 15.90 -9.84
C ILE A 180 -6.44 15.88 -8.42
N ASP A 181 -5.94 15.02 -7.53
CA ASP A 181 -6.48 14.87 -6.18
C ASP A 181 -5.44 14.87 -5.06
N ASP A 182 -4.16 14.91 -5.40
CA ASP A 182 -3.04 14.89 -4.47
C ASP A 182 -2.99 13.67 -3.52
N VAL A 183 -3.61 12.56 -3.90
CA VAL A 183 -3.68 11.33 -3.08
C VAL A 183 -3.34 10.09 -3.88
N HIS A 184 -3.87 9.98 -5.11
CA HIS A 184 -3.76 8.78 -5.90
C HIS A 184 -2.69 8.86 -6.98
N LEU A 185 -2.11 7.72 -7.32
CA LEU A 185 -1.18 7.60 -8.43
C LEU A 185 -1.90 7.86 -9.77
N ASP A 186 -1.23 8.55 -10.66
CA ASP A 186 -1.59 8.55 -12.08
C ASP A 186 -0.96 7.35 -12.80
N LYS A 187 -1.12 7.30 -14.12
CA LYS A 187 -0.61 6.20 -14.94
C LYS A 187 0.92 6.05 -14.83
N GLU A 188 1.65 7.17 -14.87
CA GLU A 188 3.11 7.18 -14.78
C GLU A 188 3.57 6.74 -13.38
N GLY A 189 2.89 7.20 -12.33
CA GLY A 189 3.13 6.78 -10.96
C GLY A 189 2.95 5.28 -10.76
N HIS A 190 1.90 4.71 -11.33
CA HIS A 190 1.69 3.25 -11.32
C HIS A 190 2.83 2.49 -12.01
N GLU A 191 3.30 2.98 -13.17
CA GLU A 191 4.42 2.37 -13.88
C GLU A 191 5.70 2.38 -13.03
N LYS A 192 6.05 3.53 -12.45
CA LYS A 192 7.23 3.69 -11.60
C LYS A 192 7.18 2.80 -10.36
N ILE A 193 6.03 2.72 -9.67
CA ILE A 193 5.87 1.84 -8.51
C ILE A 193 5.98 0.37 -8.92
N GLY A 194 5.34 -0.05 -10.01
CA GLY A 194 5.44 -1.43 -10.50
C GLY A 194 6.87 -1.85 -10.80
N GLU A 195 7.64 -0.97 -11.43
CA GLU A 195 9.07 -1.18 -11.71
C GLU A 195 9.91 -1.25 -10.42
N ALA A 196 9.67 -0.32 -9.49
CA ALA A 196 10.41 -0.28 -8.23
C ALA A 196 10.14 -1.52 -7.37
N VAL A 197 8.88 -1.94 -7.27
CA VAL A 197 8.49 -3.16 -6.55
C VAL A 197 9.12 -4.39 -7.19
N TYR A 198 9.09 -4.53 -8.52
CA TYR A 198 9.74 -5.65 -9.20
C TYR A 198 11.24 -5.72 -8.86
N LYS A 199 11.96 -4.61 -8.99
CA LYS A 199 13.39 -4.54 -8.67
C LYS A 199 13.66 -4.93 -7.22
N LYS A 200 12.82 -4.43 -6.29
CA LYS A 200 12.95 -4.75 -4.86
C LYS A 200 12.70 -6.22 -4.56
N LEU A 201 11.73 -6.85 -5.20
CA LEU A 201 11.48 -8.30 -5.03
C LEU A 201 12.61 -9.16 -5.60
N VAL A 202 13.27 -8.71 -6.67
CA VAL A 202 14.49 -9.36 -7.19
C VAL A 202 15.65 -9.21 -6.21
N GLU A 203 15.88 -8.01 -5.66
CA GLU A 203 16.90 -7.75 -4.62
C GLU A 203 16.68 -8.62 -3.38
N MET A 204 15.43 -8.81 -2.98
CA MET A 204 15.02 -9.69 -1.88
C MET A 204 15.11 -11.19 -2.21
N ASN A 205 15.55 -11.58 -3.41
CA ASN A 205 15.56 -12.96 -3.89
C ASN A 205 14.19 -13.68 -3.89
N ILE A 206 13.10 -12.90 -3.98
CA ILE A 206 11.72 -13.41 -4.11
C ILE A 206 11.42 -13.77 -5.57
N LEU A 207 11.87 -12.93 -6.49
CA LEU A 207 11.79 -13.14 -7.93
C LEU A 207 13.18 -13.40 -8.53
N LYS A 208 13.22 -14.12 -9.63
CA LYS A 208 14.42 -14.26 -10.46
C LYS A 208 14.46 -13.15 -11.52
N GLN A 209 15.67 -12.76 -11.91
CA GLN A 209 15.88 -11.86 -13.05
C GLN A 209 15.42 -12.51 -14.36
#